data_e77b1eb9da9e81df47a03f19caf177e3
#
_entry.id   e77b1eb9da9e81df47a03f19caf177e3
#
_cell.length_a   1.000
_cell.length_b   1.000
_cell.length_c   1.000
_cell.angle_alpha   90.00
_cell.angle_beta   90.00
_cell.angle_gamma   90.00
#
_symmetry.space_group_name_H-M   'P 1'
#
loop_
_entity.id
_entity.type
_entity.pdbx_description
1 polymer ?
#
loop_
_entity_poly.entity_id
_entity_poly.type
_entity_poly.pdbx_seq_one_letter_code
_entity_poly.pdbx_strand_id
1 'polypeptide(L)'
;MEEVSEMAIWIEEDAKVLVQGITGKQGMFHAGKMVEYGTNLVGGCTPGKGGQSVQLDGHDYPVFNTMSEAITATDADATVIYVPPPFAGEAIMEAADAFERIKGTGVIICITEGIPTLDMVKATAYVENRENIRLIGPNCPGIITPGEYGGAKLGIMPGHIHAKGRIGIVSKSGTLTYEAVAQTMSIDEGQSTCIGIGGDPVNGTGFIE
;
A
#
# COMPACT_ATOMS: atom_id res chain seq x y z
N MET A 1 25.65 11.22 -20.37
CA MET A 1 24.58 11.55 -19.40
C MET A 1 24.26 10.22 -18.76
N GLU A 2 24.63 10.05 -17.50
CA GLU A 2 24.15 8.92 -16.73
C GLU A 2 22.62 9.05 -16.67
N GLU A 3 21.89 8.01 -17.09
CA GLU A 3 20.48 7.88 -16.77
C GLU A 3 20.36 7.96 -15.25
N VAL A 4 19.82 9.07 -14.76
CA VAL A 4 19.34 9.12 -13.39
C VAL A 4 18.18 8.13 -13.37
N SER A 5 18.44 6.95 -12.86
CA SER A 5 17.40 5.96 -12.56
C SER A 5 16.32 6.70 -11.78
N GLU A 6 15.12 6.81 -12.33
CA GLU A 6 13.97 7.39 -11.67
C GLU A 6 13.66 6.46 -10.49
N MET A 7 14.25 6.74 -9.32
CA MET A 7 14.08 5.91 -8.13
C MET A 7 12.71 6.18 -7.52
N ALA A 8 11.87 5.17 -7.54
CA ALA A 8 10.65 5.15 -6.77
C ALA A 8 10.96 5.20 -5.26
N ILE A 9 10.06 5.81 -4.47
CA ILE A 9 10.18 5.83 -3.02
C ILE A 9 9.47 4.59 -2.48
N TRP A 10 10.24 3.61 -1.98
CA TRP A 10 9.83 2.35 -1.32
C TRP A 10 9.07 1.32 -2.17
N ILE A 11 8.34 1.71 -3.21
CA ILE A 11 7.53 0.81 -4.03
C ILE A 11 7.84 1.05 -5.51
N GLU A 12 8.43 0.06 -6.17
CA GLU A 12 8.66 0.08 -7.61
C GLU A 12 7.34 -0.10 -8.39
N GLU A 13 7.32 0.30 -9.66
CA GLU A 13 6.11 0.28 -10.49
C GLU A 13 5.55 -1.12 -10.75
N ASP A 14 6.39 -2.17 -10.65
CA ASP A 14 6.06 -3.58 -10.88
C ASP A 14 5.93 -4.40 -9.59
N ALA A 15 6.02 -3.75 -8.41
CA ALA A 15 5.96 -4.40 -7.11
C ALA A 15 4.74 -5.32 -6.97
N LYS A 16 4.95 -6.52 -6.44
CA LYS A 16 3.89 -7.50 -6.15
C LYS A 16 3.12 -7.12 -4.90
N VAL A 17 1.82 -6.97 -5.02
CA VAL A 17 0.98 -6.43 -3.96
C VAL A 17 -0.05 -7.43 -3.48
N LEU A 18 -0.24 -7.52 -2.16
CA LEU A 18 -1.32 -8.24 -1.49
C LEU A 18 -2.34 -7.27 -0.89
N VAL A 19 -3.61 -7.69 -0.85
CA VAL A 19 -4.70 -6.95 -0.19
C VAL A 19 -5.18 -7.70 1.04
N GLN A 20 -5.05 -7.13 2.23
CA GLN A 20 -5.68 -7.65 3.44
C GLN A 20 -7.13 -7.20 3.53
N GLY A 21 -8.03 -8.14 3.80
CA GLY A 21 -9.47 -7.91 3.75
C GLY A 21 -10.04 -7.94 2.32
N ILE A 22 -9.38 -8.61 1.37
CA ILE A 22 -9.74 -8.64 -0.05
C ILE A 22 -11.16 -9.10 -0.32
N THR A 23 -11.73 -9.98 0.50
CA THR A 23 -13.11 -10.46 0.34
C THR A 23 -14.16 -9.51 0.92
N GLY A 24 -13.73 -8.46 1.63
CA GLY A 24 -14.60 -7.41 2.13
C GLY A 24 -15.01 -6.42 1.05
N LYS A 25 -16.12 -5.71 1.25
CA LYS A 25 -16.65 -4.74 0.25
C LYS A 25 -15.60 -3.71 -0.17
N GLN A 26 -14.91 -3.10 0.78
CA GLN A 26 -13.88 -2.08 0.50
C GLN A 26 -12.64 -2.71 -0.14
N GLY A 27 -12.14 -3.83 0.42
CA GLY A 27 -10.98 -4.54 -0.12
C GLY A 27 -11.19 -4.96 -1.57
N MET A 28 -12.34 -5.56 -1.88
CA MET A 28 -12.68 -5.98 -3.24
C MET A 28 -12.81 -4.79 -4.21
N PHE A 29 -13.48 -3.72 -3.78
CA PHE A 29 -13.65 -2.52 -4.61
C PHE A 29 -12.31 -1.88 -4.97
N HIS A 30 -11.46 -1.65 -3.97
CA HIS A 30 -10.16 -1.00 -4.19
C HIS A 30 -9.15 -1.92 -4.87
N ALA A 31 -9.18 -3.24 -4.61
CA ALA A 31 -8.40 -4.21 -5.36
C ALA A 31 -8.74 -4.19 -6.86
N GLY A 32 -10.03 -4.11 -7.21
CA GLY A 32 -10.46 -3.92 -8.59
C GLY A 32 -9.89 -2.64 -9.22
N LYS A 33 -9.88 -1.52 -8.47
CA LYS A 33 -9.28 -0.26 -8.94
C LYS A 33 -7.76 -0.28 -9.02
N MET A 34 -7.10 -1.14 -8.27
CA MET A 34 -5.66 -1.39 -8.39
C MET A 34 -5.35 -2.18 -9.67
N VAL A 35 -6.12 -3.23 -9.94
CA VAL A 35 -6.00 -4.03 -11.18
C VAL A 35 -6.29 -3.17 -12.42
N GLU A 36 -7.36 -2.37 -12.40
CA GLU A 36 -7.71 -1.44 -13.47
C GLU A 36 -6.58 -0.43 -13.77
N TYR A 37 -5.82 -0.04 -12.76
CA TYR A 37 -4.67 0.86 -12.90
C TYR A 37 -3.42 0.16 -13.46
N GLY A 38 -3.36 -1.16 -13.41
CA GLY A 38 -2.20 -1.95 -13.84
C GLY A 38 -1.31 -2.41 -12.69
N THR A 39 -1.76 -2.30 -11.43
CA THR A 39 -1.00 -2.77 -10.27
C THR A 39 -0.85 -4.29 -10.32
N ASN A 40 0.35 -4.78 -10.08
CA ASN A 40 0.67 -6.19 -10.01
C ASN A 40 0.10 -6.82 -8.71
N LEU A 41 -1.24 -6.95 -8.68
CA LEU A 41 -1.94 -7.62 -7.59
C LEU A 41 -1.70 -9.12 -7.69
N VAL A 42 -1.17 -9.75 -6.65
CA VAL A 42 -0.84 -11.19 -6.64
C VAL A 42 -1.78 -12.02 -5.76
N GLY A 43 -2.72 -11.39 -5.06
CA GLY A 43 -3.71 -12.06 -4.22
C GLY A 43 -4.11 -11.23 -3.01
N GLY A 44 -4.71 -11.89 -2.02
CA GLY A 44 -5.07 -11.22 -0.77
C GLY A 44 -5.22 -12.16 0.41
N CYS A 45 -5.37 -11.56 1.58
CA CYS A 45 -5.52 -12.29 2.83
C CYS A 45 -6.88 -11.95 3.46
N THR A 46 -7.61 -12.99 3.87
CA THR A 46 -8.80 -12.88 4.72
C THR A 46 -8.90 -14.14 5.57
N PRO A 47 -8.74 -14.07 6.90
CA PRO A 47 -8.83 -15.22 7.79
C PRO A 47 -10.12 -16.02 7.61
N GLY A 48 -10.02 -17.34 7.52
CA GLY A 48 -11.14 -18.24 7.29
C GLY A 48 -11.67 -18.31 5.85
N LYS A 49 -11.01 -17.61 4.90
CA LYS A 49 -11.35 -17.62 3.48
C LYS A 49 -10.25 -18.19 2.58
N GLY A 50 -9.18 -18.70 3.17
CA GLY A 50 -8.07 -19.30 2.43
C GLY A 50 -8.53 -20.46 1.54
N GLY A 51 -7.90 -20.57 0.36
CA GLY A 51 -8.26 -21.54 -0.67
C GLY A 51 -9.40 -21.12 -1.60
N GLN A 52 -10.03 -19.96 -1.35
CA GLN A 52 -10.96 -19.32 -2.29
C GLN A 52 -10.21 -18.43 -3.28
N SER A 53 -10.91 -17.92 -4.28
CA SER A 53 -10.43 -16.82 -5.13
C SER A 53 -11.45 -15.68 -5.17
N VAL A 54 -10.97 -14.47 -5.48
CA VAL A 54 -11.82 -13.33 -5.85
C VAL A 54 -11.60 -13.01 -7.31
N GLN A 55 -12.70 -12.75 -8.04
CA GLN A 55 -12.63 -12.39 -9.45
C GLN A 55 -12.61 -10.86 -9.61
N LEU A 56 -11.57 -10.34 -10.25
CA LEU A 56 -11.39 -8.93 -10.54
C LEU A 56 -10.97 -8.80 -12.02
N ASP A 57 -11.67 -8.00 -12.77
CA ASP A 57 -11.40 -7.76 -14.20
C ASP A 57 -11.19 -9.05 -15.03
N GLY A 58 -12.00 -10.08 -14.74
CA GLY A 58 -11.94 -11.37 -15.46
C GLY A 58 -10.81 -12.32 -15.02
N HIS A 59 -9.99 -11.95 -14.06
CA HIS A 59 -8.91 -12.77 -13.50
C HIS A 59 -9.22 -13.21 -12.08
N ASP A 60 -8.78 -14.43 -11.73
CA ASP A 60 -8.93 -15.00 -10.40
C ASP A 60 -7.69 -14.72 -9.55
N TYR A 61 -7.89 -14.13 -8.38
CA TYR A 61 -6.84 -13.82 -7.40
C TYR A 61 -6.98 -14.72 -6.17
N PRO A 62 -5.93 -15.43 -5.75
CA PRO A 62 -5.99 -16.34 -4.61
C PRO A 62 -6.20 -15.58 -3.30
N VAL A 63 -6.95 -16.21 -2.39
CA VAL A 63 -7.16 -15.73 -1.02
C VAL A 63 -6.47 -16.67 -0.06
N PHE A 64 -5.70 -16.12 0.86
CA PHE A 64 -4.95 -16.83 1.90
C PHE A 64 -5.55 -16.56 3.28
N ASN A 65 -5.30 -17.45 4.26
CA ASN A 65 -5.73 -17.23 5.64
C ASN A 65 -4.79 -16.28 6.40
N THR A 66 -3.50 -16.31 6.08
CA THR A 66 -2.46 -15.55 6.78
C THR A 66 -1.53 -14.83 5.81
N MET A 67 -0.89 -13.77 6.30
CA MET A 67 0.13 -13.07 5.52
C MET A 67 1.36 -13.95 5.25
N SER A 68 1.71 -14.83 6.18
CA SER A 68 2.81 -15.78 5.96
C SER A 68 2.55 -16.74 4.80
N GLU A 69 1.34 -17.32 4.71
CA GLU A 69 0.93 -18.14 3.56
C GLU A 69 0.99 -17.34 2.26
N ALA A 70 0.41 -16.12 2.29
CA ALA A 70 0.33 -15.25 1.12
C ALA A 70 1.72 -14.86 0.58
N ILE A 71 2.62 -14.37 1.43
CA ILE A 71 3.97 -13.96 1.04
C ILE A 71 4.78 -15.15 0.55
N THR A 72 4.70 -16.30 1.22
CA THR A 72 5.41 -17.53 0.80
C THR A 72 4.97 -17.99 -0.59
N ALA A 73 3.67 -17.88 -0.89
CA ALA A 73 3.13 -18.33 -2.17
C ALA A 73 3.36 -17.35 -3.33
N THR A 74 3.43 -16.05 -3.06
CA THR A 74 3.43 -15.00 -4.10
C THR A 74 4.73 -14.21 -4.19
N ASP A 75 5.58 -14.28 -3.16
CA ASP A 75 6.77 -13.46 -3.03
C ASP A 75 6.43 -11.93 -3.10
N ALA A 76 5.35 -11.53 -2.44
CA ALA A 76 4.88 -10.15 -2.45
C ALA A 76 5.87 -9.18 -1.78
N ASP A 77 5.91 -7.93 -2.27
CA ASP A 77 6.77 -6.85 -1.79
C ASP A 77 6.04 -5.90 -0.83
N ALA A 78 4.73 -5.81 -0.99
CA ALA A 78 3.89 -4.90 -0.21
C ALA A 78 2.50 -5.47 0.06
N THR A 79 1.86 -4.90 1.09
CA THR A 79 0.45 -5.16 1.37
C THR A 79 -0.32 -3.89 1.67
N VAL A 80 -1.59 -3.85 1.27
CA VAL A 80 -2.52 -2.78 1.63
C VAL A 80 -3.67 -3.32 2.49
N ILE A 81 -3.99 -2.62 3.58
CA ILE A 81 -4.93 -3.05 4.62
C ILE A 81 -6.24 -2.29 4.50
N TYR A 82 -7.33 -3.03 4.26
CA TYR A 82 -8.73 -2.56 4.31
C TYR A 82 -9.53 -3.30 5.40
N VAL A 83 -8.84 -3.82 6.38
CA VAL A 83 -9.43 -4.55 7.52
C VAL A 83 -10.17 -3.55 8.44
N PRO A 84 -11.32 -3.92 9.05
CA PRO A 84 -12.04 -3.05 9.96
C PRO A 84 -11.18 -2.57 11.15
N PRO A 85 -11.44 -1.37 11.69
CA PRO A 85 -10.59 -0.72 12.71
C PRO A 85 -10.20 -1.58 13.91
N PRO A 86 -11.10 -2.40 14.52
CA PRO A 86 -10.73 -3.22 15.68
C PRO A 86 -9.68 -4.30 15.41
N PHE A 87 -9.45 -4.64 14.13
CA PHE A 87 -8.54 -5.71 13.72
C PHE A 87 -7.32 -5.20 12.95
N ALA A 88 -7.30 -3.92 12.59
CA ALA A 88 -6.26 -3.37 11.71
C ALA A 88 -4.89 -3.30 12.38
N GLY A 89 -4.82 -3.06 13.69
CA GLY A 89 -3.56 -3.08 14.44
C GLY A 89 -2.89 -4.47 14.43
N GLU A 90 -3.68 -5.53 14.59
CA GLU A 90 -3.18 -6.92 14.50
C GLU A 90 -2.77 -7.25 13.06
N ALA A 91 -3.52 -6.80 12.07
CA ALA A 91 -3.19 -7.00 10.66
C ALA A 91 -1.85 -6.34 10.27
N ILE A 92 -1.53 -5.16 10.84
CA ILE A 92 -0.24 -4.50 10.67
C ILE A 92 0.89 -5.36 11.26
N MET A 93 0.72 -5.81 12.51
CA MET A 93 1.75 -6.61 13.21
C MET A 93 1.98 -7.97 12.54
N GLU A 94 0.92 -8.65 12.09
CA GLU A 94 1.01 -9.89 11.32
C GLU A 94 1.79 -9.71 10.03
N ALA A 95 1.50 -8.64 9.28
CA ALA A 95 2.21 -8.35 8.04
C ALA A 95 3.69 -8.06 8.30
N ALA A 96 4.00 -7.25 9.32
CA ALA A 96 5.38 -6.92 9.68
C ALA A 96 6.19 -8.17 10.04
N ASP A 97 5.64 -9.05 10.86
CA ASP A 97 6.26 -10.32 11.25
C ASP A 97 6.46 -11.26 10.04
N ALA A 98 5.46 -11.35 9.16
CA ALA A 98 5.54 -12.20 7.99
C ALA A 98 6.58 -11.70 6.98
N PHE A 99 6.62 -10.40 6.68
CA PHE A 99 7.63 -9.81 5.81
C PHE A 99 9.04 -9.98 6.38
N GLU A 100 9.25 -9.65 7.66
CA GLU A 100 10.56 -9.79 8.31
C GLU A 100 11.10 -11.22 8.22
N ARG A 101 10.27 -12.22 8.56
CA ARG A 101 10.70 -13.62 8.60
C ARG A 101 10.91 -14.24 7.22
N ILE A 102 10.18 -13.81 6.20
CA ILE A 102 10.18 -14.49 4.89
C ILE A 102 11.07 -13.75 3.90
N LYS A 103 10.98 -12.42 3.85
CA LYS A 103 11.71 -11.58 2.87
C LYS A 103 12.80 -10.70 3.49
N GLY A 104 12.72 -10.40 4.78
CA GLY A 104 13.58 -9.42 5.44
C GLY A 104 13.26 -7.96 5.10
N THR A 105 12.28 -7.71 4.24
CA THR A 105 11.84 -6.37 3.83
C THR A 105 10.37 -6.38 3.44
N GLY A 106 9.69 -5.24 3.56
CA GLY A 106 8.30 -5.11 3.13
C GLY A 106 7.69 -3.75 3.41
N VAL A 107 6.69 -3.38 2.62
CA VAL A 107 5.93 -2.13 2.80
C VAL A 107 4.48 -2.44 3.13
N ILE A 108 4.00 -1.85 4.21
CA ILE A 108 2.65 -2.03 4.74
C ILE A 108 1.91 -0.71 4.62
N ILE A 109 0.79 -0.70 3.92
CA ILE A 109 -0.05 0.48 3.77
C ILE A 109 -1.35 0.23 4.52
N CYS A 110 -1.65 1.04 5.55
CA CYS A 110 -2.89 0.94 6.31
C CYS A 110 -3.84 2.08 5.96
N ILE A 111 -4.90 1.77 5.20
CA ILE A 111 -5.91 2.75 4.78
C ILE A 111 -6.91 3.02 5.91
N THR A 112 -7.14 2.02 6.76
CA THR A 112 -8.16 2.02 7.79
C THR A 112 -8.05 3.24 8.71
N GLU A 113 -9.17 3.92 8.88
CA GLU A 113 -9.36 5.03 9.83
C GLU A 113 -10.03 4.53 11.11
N GLY A 114 -9.79 5.21 12.24
CA GLY A 114 -10.47 4.94 13.50
C GLY A 114 -9.96 3.71 14.25
N ILE A 115 -8.73 3.30 14.03
CA ILE A 115 -8.07 2.26 14.82
C ILE A 115 -7.93 2.75 16.26
N PRO A 116 -8.25 1.92 17.29
CA PRO A 116 -8.04 2.32 18.68
C PRO A 116 -6.61 2.78 18.94
N THR A 117 -6.44 3.93 19.58
CA THR A 117 -5.12 4.56 19.77
C THR A 117 -4.10 3.63 20.42
N LEU A 118 -4.51 2.84 21.44
CA LEU A 118 -3.60 1.90 22.10
C LEU A 118 -3.15 0.76 21.17
N ASP A 119 -4.00 0.34 20.24
CA ASP A 119 -3.64 -0.69 19.27
C ASP A 119 -2.67 -0.13 18.22
N MET A 120 -2.85 1.14 17.82
CA MET A 120 -1.87 1.81 16.96
C MET A 120 -0.53 2.04 17.63
N VAL A 121 -0.50 2.45 18.92
CA VAL A 121 0.76 2.58 19.66
C VAL A 121 1.51 1.26 19.73
N LYS A 122 0.81 0.14 19.93
CA LYS A 122 1.44 -1.19 19.89
C LYS A 122 1.95 -1.54 18.49
N ALA A 123 1.13 -1.30 17.46
CA ALA A 123 1.47 -1.64 16.08
C ALA A 123 2.68 -0.82 15.57
N THR A 124 2.72 0.50 15.83
CA THR A 124 3.86 1.34 15.44
C THR A 124 5.13 0.92 16.18
N ALA A 125 5.10 0.75 17.51
CA ALA A 125 6.25 0.28 18.27
C ALA A 125 6.73 -1.12 17.80
N TYR A 126 5.81 -1.97 17.35
CA TYR A 126 6.16 -3.28 16.80
C TYR A 126 6.89 -3.17 15.45
N VAL A 127 6.49 -2.24 14.59
CA VAL A 127 7.12 -2.01 13.28
C VAL A 127 8.43 -1.24 13.41
N GLU A 128 8.52 -0.22 14.27
CA GLU A 128 9.73 0.61 14.48
C GLU A 128 10.99 -0.20 14.83
N ASN A 129 10.84 -1.37 15.45
CA ASN A 129 11.94 -2.26 15.76
C ASN A 129 12.44 -3.10 14.56
N ARG A 130 11.92 -2.85 13.34
CA ARG A 130 12.22 -3.60 12.11
C ARG A 130 12.72 -2.66 11.02
N GLU A 131 14.03 -2.58 10.87
CA GLU A 131 14.71 -1.58 10.00
C GLU A 131 14.22 -1.57 8.54
N ASN A 132 13.86 -2.75 8.00
CA ASN A 132 13.50 -2.90 6.60
C ASN A 132 11.99 -3.05 6.36
N ILE A 133 11.17 -2.84 7.40
CA ILE A 133 9.72 -2.85 7.28
C ILE A 133 9.21 -1.42 7.42
N ARG A 134 8.43 -0.96 6.45
CA ARG A 134 7.85 0.38 6.46
C ARG A 134 6.33 0.30 6.63
N LEU A 135 5.80 1.16 7.50
CA LEU A 135 4.36 1.33 7.70
C LEU A 135 3.95 2.73 7.24
N ILE A 136 3.03 2.80 6.28
CA ILE A 136 2.38 4.04 5.82
C ILE A 136 0.94 4.06 6.33
N GLY A 137 0.52 5.14 6.95
CA GLY A 137 -0.76 5.26 7.63
C GLY A 137 -0.66 5.01 9.14
N PRO A 138 -1.80 4.83 9.83
CA PRO A 138 -3.16 4.62 9.32
C PRO A 138 -3.83 5.90 8.78
N ASN A 139 -5.11 5.78 8.39
CA ASN A 139 -5.91 6.91 7.90
C ASN A 139 -5.18 7.69 6.80
N CYS A 140 -4.74 6.98 5.78
CA CYS A 140 -3.95 7.53 4.68
C CYS A 140 -4.58 7.17 3.33
N PRO A 141 -4.31 7.96 2.27
CA PRO A 141 -4.77 7.63 0.93
C PRO A 141 -3.91 6.54 0.25
N GLY A 142 -2.77 6.20 0.82
CA GLY A 142 -1.86 5.18 0.32
C GLY A 142 -0.64 5.72 -0.41
N ILE A 143 -0.13 4.93 -1.33
CA ILE A 143 1.03 5.24 -2.17
C ILE A 143 0.72 4.92 -3.63
N ILE A 144 1.26 5.70 -4.54
CA ILE A 144 1.21 5.45 -5.98
C ILE A 144 2.57 5.75 -6.61
N THR A 145 3.09 4.79 -7.37
CA THR A 145 4.27 4.92 -8.23
C THR A 145 3.79 4.74 -9.66
N PRO A 146 3.60 5.83 -10.42
CA PRO A 146 3.14 5.74 -11.79
C PRO A 146 4.20 5.09 -12.68
N GLY A 147 3.76 4.16 -13.51
CA GLY A 147 4.57 3.58 -14.58
C GLY A 147 4.17 4.12 -15.95
N GLU A 148 4.86 3.69 -16.99
CA GLU A 148 4.58 4.11 -18.35
C GLU A 148 3.22 3.58 -18.85
N TYR A 149 2.81 2.38 -18.41
CA TYR A 149 1.55 1.73 -18.78
C TYR A 149 0.79 1.22 -17.54
N GLY A 150 0.64 2.06 -16.51
CA GLY A 150 0.04 1.71 -15.24
C GLY A 150 0.95 2.01 -14.08
N GLY A 151 1.33 1.00 -13.28
CA GLY A 151 2.25 1.14 -12.15
C GLY A 151 1.68 0.60 -10.83
N ALA A 152 2.37 0.84 -9.74
CA ALA A 152 1.94 0.40 -8.42
C ALA A 152 1.03 1.44 -7.76
N LYS A 153 -0.23 1.09 -7.55
CA LYS A 153 -1.21 1.89 -6.81
C LYS A 153 -1.70 1.08 -5.61
N LEU A 154 -1.33 1.49 -4.40
CA LEU A 154 -1.71 0.84 -3.15
C LEU A 154 -2.51 1.82 -2.29
N GLY A 155 -3.83 1.69 -2.32
CA GLY A 155 -4.73 2.56 -1.58
C GLY A 155 -5.87 3.14 -2.41
N ILE A 156 -6.32 4.34 -2.00
CA ILE A 156 -7.53 4.98 -2.54
C ILE A 156 -7.26 6.14 -3.48
N MET A 157 -6.01 6.52 -3.71
CA MET A 157 -5.65 7.61 -4.63
C MET A 157 -6.23 7.36 -6.03
N PRO A 158 -6.78 8.37 -6.71
CA PRO A 158 -7.28 8.23 -8.07
C PRO A 158 -6.12 8.09 -9.06
N GLY A 159 -5.97 6.92 -9.69
CA GLY A 159 -4.84 6.64 -10.59
C GLY A 159 -4.75 7.57 -11.80
N HIS A 160 -5.92 7.97 -12.35
CA HIS A 160 -6.01 8.75 -13.59
C HIS A 160 -5.48 10.19 -13.53
N ILE A 161 -5.20 10.71 -12.32
CA ILE A 161 -4.61 12.06 -12.18
C ILE A 161 -3.08 12.03 -12.12
N HIS A 162 -2.47 10.85 -12.03
CA HIS A 162 -1.03 10.66 -11.91
C HIS A 162 -0.42 10.24 -13.25
N ALA A 163 0.78 10.70 -13.51
CA ALA A 163 1.60 10.25 -14.64
C ALA A 163 3.05 10.05 -14.18
N LYS A 164 3.76 9.15 -14.86
CA LYS A 164 5.18 8.90 -14.60
C LYS A 164 6.01 10.17 -14.82
N GLY A 165 6.92 10.46 -13.90
CA GLY A 165 7.84 11.58 -13.96
C GLY A 165 8.78 11.60 -12.77
N ARG A 166 9.38 12.73 -12.49
CA ARG A 166 10.52 12.85 -11.55
C ARG A 166 10.19 13.48 -10.20
N ILE A 167 8.94 13.94 -9.97
CA ILE A 167 8.61 14.65 -8.74
C ILE A 167 8.09 13.69 -7.68
N GLY A 168 8.80 13.59 -6.55
CA GLY A 168 8.31 12.89 -5.35
C GLY A 168 7.37 13.80 -4.55
N ILE A 169 6.20 13.27 -4.15
CA ILE A 169 5.24 13.99 -3.31
C ILE A 169 5.01 13.18 -2.03
N VAL A 170 5.25 13.80 -0.88
CA VAL A 170 4.92 13.22 0.45
C VAL A 170 4.03 14.20 1.20
N SER A 171 2.86 13.76 1.65
CA SER A 171 1.86 14.63 2.27
C SER A 171 1.08 13.94 3.39
N LYS A 172 0.68 14.70 4.41
CA LYS A 172 -0.30 14.26 5.42
C LYS A 172 -1.75 14.37 4.96
N SER A 173 -2.02 15.30 4.05
CA SER A 173 -3.38 15.63 3.63
C SER A 173 -3.76 14.91 2.35
N GLY A 174 -4.88 14.18 2.33
CA GLY A 174 -5.41 13.60 1.10
C GLY A 174 -5.71 14.67 0.05
N THR A 175 -6.44 15.73 0.39
CA THR A 175 -6.86 16.79 -0.54
C THR A 175 -5.66 17.59 -1.09
N LEU A 176 -4.74 18.01 -0.22
CA LEU A 176 -3.55 18.76 -0.68
C LEU A 176 -2.60 17.89 -1.51
N THR A 177 -2.58 16.59 -1.29
CA THR A 177 -1.84 15.66 -2.15
C THR A 177 -2.33 15.73 -3.59
N TYR A 178 -3.65 15.68 -3.80
CA TYR A 178 -4.24 15.74 -5.15
C TYR A 178 -4.06 17.10 -5.81
N GLU A 179 -4.09 18.18 -5.04
CA GLU A 179 -3.79 19.53 -5.54
C GLU A 179 -2.32 19.64 -5.99
N ALA A 180 -1.38 19.13 -5.20
CA ALA A 180 0.03 19.11 -5.58
C ALA A 180 0.27 18.30 -6.85
N VAL A 181 -0.39 17.14 -6.99
CA VAL A 181 -0.35 16.32 -8.21
C VAL A 181 -0.89 17.12 -9.40
N ALA A 182 -2.04 17.78 -9.26
CA ALA A 182 -2.62 18.58 -10.34
C ALA A 182 -1.70 19.73 -10.76
N GLN A 183 -1.04 20.39 -9.82
CA GLN A 183 -0.09 21.47 -10.10
C GLN A 183 1.16 20.97 -10.83
N THR A 184 1.75 19.84 -10.44
CA THR A 184 2.88 19.26 -11.14
C THR A 184 2.50 18.82 -12.56
N MET A 185 1.31 18.23 -12.73
CA MET A 185 0.79 17.87 -14.05
C MET A 185 0.55 19.10 -14.95
N SER A 186 0.19 20.27 -14.39
CA SER A 186 -0.04 21.48 -15.16
C SER A 186 1.22 22.08 -15.80
N ILE A 187 2.40 21.64 -15.36
CA ILE A 187 3.70 22.04 -15.91
C ILE A 187 4.39 20.87 -16.62
N ASP A 188 3.63 19.85 -17.04
CA ASP A 188 4.11 18.65 -17.73
C ASP A 188 5.14 17.83 -16.92
N GLU A 189 5.10 17.94 -15.58
CA GLU A 189 5.94 17.14 -14.69
C GLU A 189 5.10 16.07 -14.00
N GLY A 190 5.44 14.81 -14.22
CA GLY A 190 4.82 13.67 -13.56
C GLY A 190 5.46 13.34 -12.22
N GLN A 191 4.96 12.30 -11.58
CA GLN A 191 5.44 11.86 -10.27
C GLN A 191 6.30 10.59 -10.39
N SER A 192 7.43 10.56 -9.66
CA SER A 192 8.17 9.32 -9.40
C SER A 192 7.42 8.47 -8.37
N THR A 193 6.91 9.12 -7.33
CA THR A 193 6.07 8.51 -6.31
C THR A 193 5.22 9.57 -5.62
N CYS A 194 3.99 9.23 -5.27
CA CYS A 194 3.13 10.07 -4.44
C CYS A 194 2.70 9.28 -3.19
N ILE A 195 2.99 9.80 -2.00
CA ILE A 195 2.76 9.15 -0.71
C ILE A 195 1.86 10.01 0.17
N GLY A 196 0.76 9.45 0.64
CA GLY A 196 -0.01 10.02 1.74
C GLY A 196 0.32 9.28 3.03
N ILE A 197 0.99 9.93 3.97
CA ILE A 197 1.43 9.29 5.21
C ILE A 197 0.36 9.19 6.29
N GLY A 198 -0.80 9.81 6.09
CA GLY A 198 -1.92 9.76 7.03
C GLY A 198 -1.99 10.92 7.99
N GLY A 199 -3.21 11.16 8.48
CA GLY A 199 -3.55 12.30 9.34
C GLY A 199 -3.57 12.01 10.84
N ASP A 200 -3.54 10.74 11.23
CA ASP A 200 -3.66 10.33 12.63
C ASP A 200 -2.45 10.75 13.47
N PRO A 201 -2.64 11.02 14.78
CA PRO A 201 -1.54 11.45 15.67
C PRO A 201 -0.52 10.33 15.92
N VAL A 202 -0.93 9.06 15.85
CA VAL A 202 -0.06 7.89 15.91
C VAL A 202 -0.05 7.25 14.54
N ASN A 203 0.98 7.48 13.79
CA ASN A 203 1.18 6.91 12.46
C ASN A 203 2.55 6.22 12.33
N GLY A 204 2.74 5.48 11.27
CA GLY A 204 4.00 4.83 10.96
C GLY A 204 5.06 5.81 10.48
N THR A 205 5.69 5.49 9.36
CA THR A 205 6.80 6.27 8.78
C THR A 205 6.43 7.74 8.56
N GLY A 206 7.26 8.64 9.07
CA GLY A 206 7.09 10.10 8.98
C GLY A 206 7.84 10.73 7.81
N PHE A 207 7.98 12.07 7.84
CA PHE A 207 8.66 12.82 6.77
C PHE A 207 10.20 12.71 6.80
N ILE A 208 10.78 12.29 7.92
CA ILE A 208 12.23 12.33 8.14
C ILE A 208 12.87 10.97 7.89
N GLU A 209 12.08 9.92 7.88
CA GLU A 209 12.51 8.53 7.71
C GLU A 209 12.44 8.11 6.24
#